data_7b829a6f3d904599774acabfc34b72c6
#
_entry.id   7b829a6f3d904599774acabfc34b72c6
#
_cell.length_a   1.000
_cell.length_b   1.000
_cell.length_c   1.000
_cell.angle_alpha   90.00
_cell.angle_beta   90.00
_cell.angle_gamma   90.00
#
_symmetry.space_group_name_H-M   'P 1'
#
loop_
_entity.id
_entity.type
_entity.pdbx_description
1 polymer ?
#
loop_
_entity_poly.entity_id
_entity_poly.type
_entity_poly.pdbx_seq_one_letter_code
_entity_poly.pdbx_strand_id
1 'polypeptide(L)'
;MMTIREYKRAETLEEAWQLNQKKANRVLGGMIWLKMENINVGTAIDLSGLGLDTIEETEGSFSIGAMVTLRQLEEHAGLAAYTHGAVKEALRHIVGVQLRNLATVGGSIYSRFGFSDVLTLFMAMDCSVELYKGGIISLQEYAERPYDRDILVRLIVKKEEAEFFYQSVRNSQTDIPVLTCAAARLENGSYRIVIGARPLKAVLFELPAKAGVSAQELAQNFADEVKQKIVTGSNMRGNAEYRCHLAGVLTKRAVLELEARTAQEEN
;
A
#
# COMPACT_ATOMS: atom_id res chain seq x y z
N MET A 1 8.10 8.72 -26.44
CA MET A 1 7.86 7.25 -26.49
C MET A 1 9.02 6.56 -25.80
N MET A 2 8.76 5.56 -24.96
CA MET A 2 9.82 4.77 -24.34
C MET A 2 10.51 3.88 -25.37
N THR A 3 11.85 3.80 -25.32
CA THR A 3 12.63 2.85 -26.10
C THR A 3 13.46 1.96 -25.17
N ILE A 4 13.64 0.70 -25.53
CA ILE A 4 14.46 -0.27 -24.79
C ILE A 4 15.55 -0.75 -25.73
N ARG A 5 16.82 -0.63 -25.34
CA ARG A 5 17.96 -1.10 -26.14
C ARG A 5 18.23 -2.57 -25.96
N GLU A 6 18.07 -3.05 -24.72
CA GLU A 6 18.37 -4.42 -24.35
C GLU A 6 17.33 -4.93 -23.37
N TYR A 7 16.98 -6.20 -23.46
CA TYR A 7 16.16 -6.92 -22.48
C TYR A 7 16.99 -8.02 -21.84
N LYS A 8 16.95 -8.10 -20.52
CA LYS A 8 17.63 -9.15 -19.78
C LYS A 8 16.69 -9.73 -18.71
N ARG A 9 16.36 -11.00 -18.84
CA ARG A 9 15.77 -11.77 -17.77
C ARG A 9 16.88 -12.19 -16.81
N ALA A 10 16.85 -11.66 -15.58
CA ALA A 10 17.86 -11.94 -14.59
C ALA A 10 17.75 -13.38 -14.09
N GLU A 11 18.88 -14.02 -13.89
CA GLU A 11 18.98 -15.40 -13.37
C GLU A 11 19.18 -15.41 -11.85
N THR A 12 19.69 -14.30 -11.29
CA THR A 12 19.91 -14.13 -9.85
C THR A 12 19.57 -12.73 -9.39
N LEU A 13 19.29 -12.56 -8.09
CA LEU A 13 19.10 -11.23 -7.46
C LEU A 13 20.39 -10.38 -7.57
N GLU A 14 21.56 -11.02 -7.48
CA GLU A 14 22.85 -10.31 -7.62
C GLU A 14 22.99 -9.73 -9.03
N GLU A 15 22.68 -10.48 -10.07
CA GLU A 15 22.69 -9.99 -11.45
C GLU A 15 21.72 -8.85 -11.64
N ALA A 16 20.48 -9.00 -11.14
CA ALA A 16 19.47 -7.94 -11.22
C ALA A 16 19.93 -6.66 -10.52
N TRP A 17 20.51 -6.79 -9.35
CA TRP A 17 21.03 -5.68 -8.58
C TRP A 17 22.18 -4.97 -9.29
N GLN A 18 23.19 -5.71 -9.77
CA GLN A 18 24.33 -5.16 -10.52
C GLN A 18 23.87 -4.40 -11.76
N LEU A 19 22.96 -4.97 -12.54
CA LEU A 19 22.38 -4.31 -13.71
C LEU A 19 21.64 -3.04 -13.33
N ASN A 20 20.91 -3.05 -12.21
CA ASN A 20 20.12 -1.90 -11.74
C ASN A 20 21.00 -0.72 -11.27
N GLN A 21 22.30 -0.91 -10.98
CA GLN A 21 23.19 0.20 -10.58
C GLN A 21 23.39 1.23 -11.70
N LYS A 22 23.20 0.85 -12.96
CA LYS A 22 23.30 1.77 -14.10
C LYS A 22 22.04 2.62 -14.22
N LYS A 23 22.17 3.95 -14.21
CA LYS A 23 21.02 4.90 -14.25
C LYS A 23 20.09 4.72 -15.44
N ALA A 24 20.62 4.25 -16.59
CA ALA A 24 19.83 4.01 -17.79
C ALA A 24 18.97 2.73 -17.71
N ASN A 25 19.27 1.82 -16.79
CA ASN A 25 18.55 0.56 -16.66
C ASN A 25 17.30 0.71 -15.78
N ARG A 26 16.31 -0.16 -16.03
CA ARG A 26 15.05 -0.19 -15.27
C ARG A 26 14.66 -1.61 -14.95
N VAL A 27 14.29 -1.85 -13.69
CA VAL A 27 13.62 -3.09 -13.29
C VAL A 27 12.18 -3.04 -13.79
N LEU A 28 11.72 -4.15 -14.35
CA LEU A 28 10.37 -4.31 -14.85
C LEU A 28 9.48 -4.93 -13.76
N GLY A 29 8.38 -4.24 -13.44
CA GLY A 29 7.20 -4.86 -12.85
C GLY A 29 6.16 -5.07 -13.96
N GLY A 30 4.90 -4.70 -13.71
CA GLY A 30 3.84 -4.76 -14.72
C GLY A 30 3.93 -3.73 -15.84
N MET A 31 4.92 -2.87 -15.85
CA MET A 31 5.16 -1.81 -16.83
C MET A 31 4.04 -0.78 -17.01
N ILE A 32 3.08 -0.71 -16.09
CA ILE A 32 1.88 0.12 -16.26
C ILE A 32 2.23 1.62 -16.38
N TRP A 33 3.09 2.12 -15.50
CA TRP A 33 3.55 3.50 -15.54
C TRP A 33 4.77 3.67 -16.44
N LEU A 34 5.73 2.75 -16.37
CA LEU A 34 6.99 2.85 -17.09
C LEU A 34 6.80 2.99 -18.61
N LYS A 35 5.84 2.25 -19.20
CA LYS A 35 5.56 2.32 -20.64
C LYS A 35 5.01 3.67 -21.09
N MET A 36 4.48 4.47 -20.18
CA MET A 36 3.93 5.80 -20.47
C MET A 36 4.99 6.90 -20.40
N GLU A 37 6.17 6.60 -19.90
CA GLU A 37 7.27 7.57 -19.82
C GLU A 37 7.91 7.79 -21.19
N ASN A 38 8.49 8.98 -21.36
CA ASN A 38 9.30 9.31 -22.54
C ASN A 38 10.79 9.22 -22.21
N ILE A 39 11.29 7.98 -22.11
CA ILE A 39 12.66 7.68 -21.70
C ILE A 39 13.33 6.65 -22.61
N ASN A 40 14.66 6.67 -22.63
CA ASN A 40 15.48 5.64 -23.24
C ASN A 40 16.02 4.71 -22.15
N VAL A 41 15.55 3.48 -22.12
CA VAL A 41 16.01 2.44 -21.22
C VAL A 41 17.21 1.73 -21.83
N GLY A 42 18.32 1.63 -21.09
CA GLY A 42 19.50 0.86 -21.50
C GLY A 42 19.18 -0.62 -21.51
N THR A 43 19.07 -1.22 -20.34
CA THR A 43 18.63 -2.61 -20.15
C THR A 43 17.33 -2.63 -19.36
N ALA A 44 16.31 -3.28 -19.88
CA ALA A 44 15.10 -3.65 -19.17
C ALA A 44 15.38 -4.95 -18.41
N ILE A 45 15.31 -4.88 -17.07
CA ILE A 45 15.67 -5.99 -16.17
C ILE A 45 14.39 -6.69 -15.74
N ASP A 46 14.19 -7.90 -16.19
CA ASP A 46 13.04 -8.73 -15.86
C ASP A 46 13.35 -9.67 -14.71
N LEU A 47 12.53 -9.62 -13.66
CA LEU A 47 12.66 -10.45 -12.45
C LEU A 47 11.80 -11.72 -12.49
N SER A 48 11.08 -11.99 -13.57
CA SER A 48 10.12 -13.11 -13.68
C SER A 48 10.77 -14.51 -13.52
N GLY A 49 12.10 -14.60 -13.65
CA GLY A 49 12.86 -15.83 -13.44
C GLY A 49 13.24 -16.14 -12.00
N LEU A 50 12.95 -15.25 -11.05
CA LEU A 50 13.48 -15.30 -9.70
C LEU A 50 12.50 -15.88 -8.65
N GLY A 51 11.33 -16.37 -9.07
CA GLY A 51 10.34 -16.95 -8.16
C GLY A 51 9.71 -15.91 -7.19
N LEU A 52 9.64 -14.64 -7.60
CA LEU A 52 9.10 -13.55 -6.78
C LEU A 52 7.60 -13.30 -7.00
N ASP A 53 6.90 -14.21 -7.64
CA ASP A 53 5.49 -14.14 -8.02
C ASP A 53 4.57 -15.03 -7.17
N THR A 54 5.05 -15.40 -5.98
CA THR A 54 4.34 -16.26 -5.02
C THR A 54 3.95 -15.50 -3.75
N ILE A 55 2.86 -15.95 -3.13
CA ILE A 55 2.45 -15.58 -1.78
C ILE A 55 2.58 -16.82 -0.91
N GLU A 56 3.46 -16.77 0.07
CA GLU A 56 3.65 -17.82 1.06
C GLU A 56 2.94 -17.39 2.34
N GLU A 57 2.08 -18.27 2.86
CA GLU A 57 1.34 -18.05 4.09
C GLU A 57 1.82 -19.05 5.14
N THR A 58 2.14 -18.53 6.31
CA THR A 58 2.42 -19.30 7.52
C THR A 58 1.41 -18.95 8.61
N GLU A 59 1.50 -19.63 9.75
CA GLU A 59 0.70 -19.28 10.93
C GLU A 59 0.92 -17.82 11.36
N GLY A 60 2.16 -17.34 11.31
CA GLY A 60 2.55 -16.03 11.83
C GLY A 60 2.75 -14.92 10.78
N SER A 61 2.71 -15.22 9.49
CA SER A 61 3.01 -14.19 8.48
C SER A 61 2.56 -14.54 7.07
N PHE A 62 2.50 -13.49 6.23
CA PHE A 62 2.48 -13.60 4.78
C PHE A 62 3.79 -13.07 4.21
N SER A 63 4.41 -13.82 3.29
CA SER A 63 5.56 -13.40 2.49
C SER A 63 5.08 -13.22 1.05
N ILE A 64 5.05 -11.98 0.58
CA ILE A 64 4.44 -11.59 -0.70
C ILE A 64 5.54 -11.12 -1.63
N GLY A 65 5.88 -11.91 -2.65
CA GLY A 65 6.91 -11.58 -3.61
C GLY A 65 6.62 -10.30 -4.42
N ALA A 66 7.66 -9.58 -4.79
CA ALA A 66 7.52 -8.30 -5.49
C ALA A 66 6.84 -8.41 -6.87
N MET A 67 6.92 -9.59 -7.50
CA MET A 67 6.31 -9.86 -8.81
C MET A 67 4.88 -10.42 -8.70
N VAL A 68 4.35 -10.64 -7.51
CA VAL A 68 2.94 -10.98 -7.28
C VAL A 68 2.07 -9.90 -7.92
N THR A 69 1.11 -10.32 -8.76
CA THR A 69 0.18 -9.39 -9.38
C THR A 69 -0.87 -8.88 -8.39
N LEU A 70 -1.41 -7.70 -8.65
CA LEU A 70 -2.49 -7.17 -7.81
C LEU A 70 -3.73 -8.08 -7.86
N ARG A 71 -3.91 -8.83 -8.95
CA ARG A 71 -5.00 -9.80 -9.07
C ARG A 71 -4.78 -11.01 -8.16
N GLN A 72 -3.59 -11.59 -8.13
CA GLN A 72 -3.26 -12.67 -7.19
C GLN A 72 -3.46 -12.20 -5.74
N LEU A 73 -3.03 -10.97 -5.43
CA LEU A 73 -3.23 -10.38 -4.10
C LEU A 73 -4.72 -10.22 -3.75
N GLU A 74 -5.54 -9.73 -4.70
CA GLU A 74 -6.99 -9.54 -4.56
C GLU A 74 -7.75 -10.86 -4.31
N GLU A 75 -7.28 -11.95 -4.93
CA GLU A 75 -7.93 -13.27 -4.88
C GLU A 75 -7.39 -14.19 -3.77
N HIS A 76 -6.36 -13.78 -3.06
CA HIS A 76 -5.74 -14.64 -2.03
C HIS A 76 -6.67 -14.82 -0.82
N ALA A 77 -7.14 -16.04 -0.62
CA ALA A 77 -8.15 -16.35 0.39
C ALA A 77 -7.67 -16.04 1.83
N GLY A 78 -6.41 -16.40 2.17
CA GLY A 78 -5.84 -16.14 3.48
C GLY A 78 -5.73 -14.64 3.80
N LEU A 79 -5.28 -13.81 2.83
CA LEU A 79 -5.25 -12.36 3.02
C LEU A 79 -6.65 -11.76 3.12
N ALA A 80 -7.61 -12.27 2.35
CA ALA A 80 -9.00 -11.82 2.43
C ALA A 80 -9.60 -12.13 3.81
N ALA A 81 -9.35 -13.33 4.34
CA ALA A 81 -9.79 -13.73 5.68
C ALA A 81 -9.10 -12.89 6.77
N TYR A 82 -7.76 -12.81 6.75
CA TYR A 82 -6.98 -12.07 7.73
C TYR A 82 -7.34 -10.58 7.80
N THR A 83 -7.68 -9.97 6.68
CA THR A 83 -8.00 -8.53 6.62
C THR A 83 -9.49 -8.23 6.59
N HIS A 84 -10.36 -9.22 6.83
CA HIS A 84 -11.82 -9.08 6.70
C HIS A 84 -12.25 -8.38 5.40
N GLY A 85 -11.55 -8.72 4.31
CA GLY A 85 -11.81 -8.18 2.96
C GLY A 85 -11.20 -6.83 2.66
N ALA A 86 -10.45 -6.19 3.57
CA ALA A 86 -9.85 -4.87 3.32
C ALA A 86 -8.86 -4.88 2.14
N VAL A 87 -8.12 -5.98 1.93
CA VAL A 87 -7.25 -6.14 0.74
C VAL A 87 -8.08 -6.08 -0.55
N LYS A 88 -9.17 -6.80 -0.62
CA LYS A 88 -10.05 -6.80 -1.80
C LYS A 88 -10.65 -5.41 -2.04
N GLU A 89 -11.08 -4.74 -0.96
CA GLU A 89 -11.63 -3.39 -1.05
C GLU A 89 -10.60 -2.38 -1.57
N ALA A 90 -9.35 -2.45 -1.13
CA ALA A 90 -8.28 -1.58 -1.60
C ALA A 90 -7.95 -1.79 -3.09
N LEU A 91 -8.08 -3.01 -3.59
CA LEU A 91 -7.64 -3.36 -4.94
C LEU A 91 -8.73 -3.27 -5.99
N ARG A 92 -10.00 -3.55 -5.66
CA ARG A 92 -11.10 -3.73 -6.64
C ARG A 92 -11.31 -2.52 -7.55
N HIS A 93 -10.97 -1.32 -7.10
CA HIS A 93 -11.13 -0.08 -7.85
C HIS A 93 -9.86 0.38 -8.58
N ILE A 94 -8.77 -0.38 -8.52
CA ILE A 94 -7.57 -0.10 -9.32
C ILE A 94 -7.86 -0.50 -10.77
N VAL A 95 -8.38 0.45 -11.52
CA VAL A 95 -8.77 0.38 -12.93
C VAL A 95 -9.68 -0.84 -13.22
N GLY A 96 -9.13 -1.96 -13.60
CA GLY A 96 -9.87 -3.17 -13.98
C GLY A 96 -9.01 -4.43 -13.84
N VAL A 97 -9.66 -5.60 -14.00
CA VAL A 97 -9.01 -6.90 -13.87
C VAL A 97 -7.79 -7.03 -14.79
N GLN A 98 -7.88 -6.55 -16.03
CA GLN A 98 -6.79 -6.63 -17.00
C GLN A 98 -5.55 -5.89 -16.52
N LEU A 99 -5.71 -4.71 -15.92
CA LEU A 99 -4.58 -3.97 -15.35
C LEU A 99 -4.03 -4.69 -14.12
N ARG A 100 -4.90 -5.18 -13.23
CA ARG A 100 -4.47 -5.88 -12.02
C ARG A 100 -3.78 -7.21 -12.29
N ASN A 101 -4.06 -7.85 -13.43
CA ASN A 101 -3.29 -9.03 -13.90
C ASN A 101 -1.85 -8.69 -14.30
N LEU A 102 -1.53 -7.43 -14.59
CA LEU A 102 -0.20 -6.99 -15.00
C LEU A 102 0.52 -6.21 -13.90
N ALA A 103 -0.20 -5.32 -13.20
CA ALA A 103 0.37 -4.52 -12.12
C ALA A 103 0.85 -5.42 -10.98
N THR A 104 2.06 -5.16 -10.47
CA THR A 104 2.67 -5.96 -9.41
C THR A 104 2.69 -5.23 -8.07
N VAL A 105 2.74 -6.00 -7.00
CA VAL A 105 2.92 -5.50 -5.64
C VAL A 105 4.19 -4.67 -5.55
N GLY A 106 5.30 -5.19 -6.06
CA GLY A 106 6.58 -4.47 -6.09
C GLY A 106 6.49 -3.14 -6.82
N GLY A 107 5.83 -3.09 -7.99
CA GLY A 107 5.62 -1.84 -8.72
C GLY A 107 4.81 -0.81 -7.93
N SER A 108 3.79 -1.26 -7.18
CA SER A 108 2.93 -0.41 -6.37
C SER A 108 3.62 0.14 -5.11
N ILE A 109 4.58 -0.61 -4.56
CA ILE A 109 5.31 -0.26 -3.33
C ILE A 109 6.60 0.51 -3.66
N TYR A 110 7.41 0.01 -4.61
CA TYR A 110 8.68 0.62 -4.97
C TYR A 110 8.53 2.06 -5.45
N SER A 111 7.48 2.35 -6.19
CA SER A 111 7.19 3.70 -6.69
C SER A 111 6.90 4.72 -5.59
N ARG A 112 6.55 4.28 -4.37
CA ARG A 112 6.22 5.13 -3.21
C ARG A 112 5.23 6.24 -3.55
N PHE A 113 4.35 6.00 -4.55
CA PHE A 113 3.33 6.97 -4.91
C PHE A 113 2.33 7.15 -3.77
N GLY A 114 2.12 8.40 -3.35
CA GLY A 114 1.21 8.71 -2.26
C GLY A 114 -0.26 8.36 -2.53
N PHE A 115 -0.62 8.08 -3.78
CA PHE A 115 -1.95 7.63 -4.18
C PHE A 115 -2.08 6.09 -4.27
N SER A 116 -1.03 5.34 -3.95
CA SER A 116 -1.08 3.88 -4.00
C SER A 116 -2.02 3.32 -2.94
N ASP A 117 -3.12 2.71 -3.39
CA ASP A 117 -4.07 2.01 -2.53
C ASP A 117 -3.37 0.87 -1.77
N VAL A 118 -2.47 0.15 -2.45
CA VAL A 118 -1.67 -0.94 -1.87
C VAL A 118 -0.79 -0.42 -0.74
N LEU A 119 0.01 0.63 -0.99
CA LEU A 119 0.89 1.21 0.02
C LEU A 119 0.10 1.70 1.23
N THR A 120 -1.02 2.40 1.00
CA THR A 120 -1.88 2.93 2.07
C THR A 120 -2.38 1.81 2.98
N LEU A 121 -2.88 0.71 2.40
CA LEU A 121 -3.41 -0.40 3.20
C LEU A 121 -2.29 -1.12 3.97
N PHE A 122 -1.20 -1.49 3.30
CA PHE A 122 -0.13 -2.25 3.95
C PHE A 122 0.62 -1.44 5.02
N MET A 123 0.61 -0.11 4.95
CA MET A 123 1.15 0.74 6.03
C MET A 123 0.30 0.70 7.32
N ALA A 124 -0.96 0.26 7.27
CA ALA A 124 -1.77 0.05 8.47
C ALA A 124 -1.49 -1.29 9.17
N MET A 125 -0.78 -2.21 8.50
CA MET A 125 -0.40 -3.53 9.01
C MET A 125 1.01 -3.51 9.62
N ASP A 126 1.36 -4.54 10.41
CA ASP A 126 2.77 -4.81 10.75
C ASP A 126 3.47 -5.38 9.49
N CYS A 127 3.89 -4.47 8.63
CA CYS A 127 4.45 -4.79 7.32
C CYS A 127 5.88 -4.28 7.18
N SER A 128 6.75 -5.13 6.69
CA SER A 128 8.14 -4.83 6.33
C SER A 128 8.40 -5.13 4.86
N VAL A 129 9.44 -4.54 4.31
CA VAL A 129 9.98 -4.86 2.99
C VAL A 129 11.33 -5.53 3.13
N GLU A 130 11.58 -6.55 2.32
CA GLU A 130 12.91 -7.13 2.14
C GLU A 130 13.54 -6.54 0.88
N LEU A 131 14.69 -5.90 1.07
CA LEU A 131 15.55 -5.37 0.02
C LEU A 131 16.76 -6.28 -0.13
N TYR A 132 17.22 -6.50 -1.35
CA TYR A 132 18.30 -7.45 -1.61
C TYR A 132 19.61 -7.12 -0.86
N LYS A 133 20.04 -5.88 -0.87
CA LYS A 133 21.22 -5.42 -0.11
C LYS A 133 20.87 -4.67 1.17
N GLY A 134 19.72 -4.01 1.19
CA GLY A 134 19.26 -3.17 2.30
C GLY A 134 18.65 -3.96 3.47
N GLY A 135 18.44 -5.28 3.32
CA GLY A 135 17.83 -6.12 4.36
C GLY A 135 16.36 -5.83 4.59
N ILE A 136 15.88 -6.18 5.77
CA ILE A 136 14.47 -6.02 6.15
C ILE A 136 14.30 -4.71 6.93
N ILE A 137 13.40 -3.87 6.45
CA ILE A 137 13.03 -2.60 7.11
C ILE A 137 11.51 -2.45 7.14
N SER A 138 10.98 -1.63 8.05
CA SER A 138 9.54 -1.39 8.10
C SER A 138 9.06 -0.72 6.80
N LEU A 139 7.80 -1.02 6.41
CA LEU A 139 7.21 -0.39 5.22
C LEU A 139 7.09 1.13 5.39
N GLN A 140 6.85 1.61 6.62
CA GLN A 140 6.81 3.03 6.94
C GLN A 140 8.16 3.70 6.67
N GLU A 141 9.25 3.14 7.21
CA GLU A 141 10.60 3.64 6.93
C GLU A 141 10.91 3.64 5.43
N TYR A 142 10.56 2.55 4.75
CA TYR A 142 10.75 2.43 3.31
C TYR A 142 10.00 3.51 2.52
N ALA A 143 8.76 3.81 2.88
CA ALA A 143 7.94 4.83 2.22
C ALA A 143 8.55 6.25 2.35
N GLU A 144 9.28 6.51 3.42
CA GLU A 144 9.93 7.80 3.67
C GLU A 144 11.33 7.92 3.04
N ARG A 145 12.00 6.80 2.78
CA ARG A 145 13.34 6.79 2.19
C ARG A 145 13.36 7.44 0.79
N PRO A 146 14.47 8.08 0.41
CA PRO A 146 14.70 8.47 -0.98
C PRO A 146 14.79 7.23 -1.88
N TYR A 147 14.55 7.42 -3.18
CA TYR A 147 14.74 6.34 -4.14
C TYR A 147 16.19 5.88 -4.18
N ASP A 148 16.38 4.58 -4.08
CA ASP A 148 17.64 3.89 -4.26
C ASP A 148 17.60 2.97 -5.49
N ARG A 149 18.64 2.18 -5.69
CA ARG A 149 18.74 1.22 -6.78
C ARG A 149 18.84 -0.22 -6.26
N ASP A 150 18.30 -0.46 -5.09
CA ASP A 150 18.19 -1.81 -4.57
C ASP A 150 17.03 -2.57 -5.25
N ILE A 151 16.97 -3.86 -5.05
CA ILE A 151 15.89 -4.70 -5.54
C ILE A 151 14.92 -4.97 -4.39
N LEU A 152 13.68 -4.58 -4.56
CA LEU A 152 12.60 -4.99 -3.67
C LEU A 152 12.28 -6.46 -3.94
N VAL A 153 12.50 -7.32 -2.96
CA VAL A 153 12.33 -8.77 -3.07
C VAL A 153 10.91 -9.17 -2.70
N ARG A 154 10.44 -8.76 -1.53
CA ARG A 154 9.10 -9.10 -1.03
C ARG A 154 8.60 -8.13 0.03
N LEU A 155 7.30 -8.21 0.31
CA LEU A 155 6.70 -7.70 1.52
C LEU A 155 6.55 -8.85 2.53
N ILE A 156 6.73 -8.53 3.81
CA ILE A 156 6.52 -9.45 4.92
C ILE A 156 5.47 -8.81 5.82
N VAL A 157 4.29 -9.41 5.89
CA VAL A 157 3.22 -9.00 6.80
C VAL A 157 3.19 -9.97 7.97
N LYS A 158 3.51 -9.49 9.17
CA LYS A 158 3.32 -10.28 10.39
C LYS A 158 1.84 -10.27 10.75
N LYS A 159 1.31 -11.46 11.04
CA LYS A 159 -0.04 -11.60 11.56
C LYS A 159 -0.08 -11.12 13.01
N GLU A 160 -0.96 -10.20 13.30
CA GLU A 160 -1.25 -9.67 14.63
C GLU A 160 -2.76 -9.73 14.85
N GLU A 161 -3.22 -9.76 16.08
CA GLU A 161 -4.64 -9.66 16.39
C GLU A 161 -5.10 -8.21 16.16
N ALA A 162 -5.71 -8.01 15.00
CA ALA A 162 -6.16 -6.69 14.56
C ALA A 162 -7.31 -6.80 13.56
N GLU A 163 -8.20 -5.83 13.61
CA GLU A 163 -9.26 -5.62 12.63
C GLU A 163 -8.82 -4.58 11.60
N PHE A 164 -9.07 -4.84 10.32
CA PHE A 164 -8.66 -3.93 9.24
C PHE A 164 -9.85 -3.38 8.47
N PHE A 165 -9.73 -2.12 8.08
CA PHE A 165 -10.71 -1.45 7.24
C PHE A 165 -10.04 -0.58 6.19
N TYR A 166 -10.61 -0.55 4.98
CA TYR A 166 -10.13 0.30 3.89
C TYR A 166 -11.29 0.98 3.19
N GLN A 167 -11.10 2.26 2.86
CA GLN A 167 -12.03 3.02 2.04
C GLN A 167 -11.30 4.10 1.24
N SER A 168 -11.92 4.52 0.13
CA SER A 168 -11.39 5.62 -0.70
C SER A 168 -12.51 6.49 -1.25
N VAL A 169 -12.21 7.75 -1.49
CA VAL A 169 -13.07 8.67 -2.25
C VAL A 169 -12.46 8.89 -3.62
N ARG A 170 -13.26 8.72 -4.66
CA ARG A 170 -12.87 8.85 -6.08
C ARG A 170 -13.89 9.70 -6.82
N ASN A 171 -13.45 10.45 -7.82
CA ASN A 171 -14.36 11.21 -8.69
C ASN A 171 -15.13 10.27 -9.65
N SER A 172 -14.49 9.22 -10.11
CA SER A 172 -15.12 8.08 -10.76
C SER A 172 -14.54 6.77 -10.23
N GLN A 173 -15.30 5.70 -10.31
CA GLN A 173 -15.03 4.43 -9.58
C GLN A 173 -13.63 3.87 -9.77
N THR A 174 -13.04 4.02 -10.96
CA THR A 174 -11.74 3.43 -11.31
C THR A 174 -10.64 4.46 -11.50
N ASP A 175 -10.90 5.75 -11.20
CA ASP A 175 -9.87 6.80 -11.25
C ASP A 175 -8.91 6.69 -10.05
N ILE A 176 -7.78 7.38 -10.13
CA ILE A 176 -6.89 7.60 -8.98
C ILE A 176 -7.70 8.28 -7.87
N PRO A 177 -7.56 7.84 -6.61
CA PRO A 177 -8.37 8.36 -5.53
C PRO A 177 -8.11 9.85 -5.24
N VAL A 178 -9.16 10.54 -4.80
CA VAL A 178 -9.08 11.87 -4.19
C VAL A 178 -8.39 11.77 -2.84
N LEU A 179 -8.81 10.77 -2.03
CA LEU A 179 -8.22 10.42 -0.74
C LEU A 179 -8.44 8.94 -0.45
N THR A 180 -7.47 8.31 0.22
CA THR A 180 -7.55 6.94 0.73
C THR A 180 -7.40 6.94 2.24
N CYS A 181 -8.09 6.02 2.91
CA CYS A 181 -7.97 5.79 4.34
C CYS A 181 -7.93 4.28 4.58
N ALA A 182 -6.86 3.82 5.22
CA ALA A 182 -6.77 2.50 5.80
C ALA A 182 -6.74 2.64 7.33
N ALA A 183 -7.37 1.70 8.02
CA ALA A 183 -7.40 1.65 9.47
C ALA A 183 -7.12 0.24 9.96
N ALA A 184 -6.39 0.14 11.07
CA ALA A 184 -6.27 -1.06 11.87
C ALA A 184 -6.64 -0.73 13.31
N ARG A 185 -7.50 -1.56 13.94
CA ARG A 185 -7.74 -1.58 15.38
C ARG A 185 -6.97 -2.76 15.94
N LEU A 186 -6.04 -2.49 16.84
CA LEU A 186 -5.20 -3.51 17.46
C LEU A 186 -5.88 -4.11 18.70
N GLU A 187 -5.45 -5.28 19.11
CA GLU A 187 -5.94 -5.99 20.29
C GLU A 187 -5.97 -5.10 21.56
N ASN A 188 -4.94 -4.29 21.74
CA ASN A 188 -4.86 -3.35 22.88
C ASN A 188 -5.79 -2.13 22.77
N GLY A 189 -6.65 -2.08 21.75
CA GLY A 189 -7.59 -0.98 21.50
C GLY A 189 -6.96 0.29 20.89
N SER A 190 -5.67 0.29 20.56
CA SER A 190 -5.06 1.38 19.80
C SER A 190 -5.35 1.26 18.30
N TYR A 191 -5.17 2.36 17.58
CA TYR A 191 -5.45 2.43 16.15
C TYR A 191 -4.23 2.88 15.35
N ARG A 192 -4.07 2.30 14.16
CA ARG A 192 -3.26 2.85 13.08
C ARG A 192 -4.19 3.37 12.00
N ILE A 193 -4.11 4.66 11.71
CA ILE A 193 -4.86 5.30 10.62
C ILE A 193 -3.87 5.79 9.57
N VAL A 194 -4.01 5.33 8.34
CA VAL A 194 -3.16 5.74 7.22
C VAL A 194 -3.96 6.53 6.21
N ILE A 195 -3.53 7.75 5.92
CA ILE A 195 -4.15 8.61 4.91
C ILE A 195 -3.22 8.73 3.70
N GLY A 196 -3.70 8.29 2.55
CA GLY A 196 -3.01 8.40 1.26
C GLY A 196 -3.75 9.30 0.27
N ALA A 197 -3.23 9.42 -0.94
CA ALA A 197 -3.75 10.25 -2.02
C ALA A 197 -3.91 11.75 -1.65
N ARG A 198 -3.12 12.23 -0.71
CA ARG A 198 -3.17 13.62 -0.19
C ARG A 198 -2.29 14.63 -0.94
N PRO A 199 -1.94 14.46 -2.24
CA PRO A 199 -0.83 14.92 -3.09
C PRO A 199 0.53 15.11 -2.39
N LEU A 200 0.79 14.23 -1.45
CA LEU A 200 2.03 14.03 -0.72
C LEU A 200 2.17 12.52 -0.45
N LYS A 201 3.24 12.09 0.21
CA LYS A 201 3.40 10.69 0.67
C LYS A 201 2.25 10.29 1.61
N ALA A 202 1.86 9.01 1.60
CA ALA A 202 0.94 8.49 2.62
C ALA A 202 1.51 8.74 4.03
N VAL A 203 0.64 8.97 5.00
CA VAL A 203 1.02 9.26 6.39
C VAL A 203 0.27 8.35 7.34
N LEU A 204 1.00 7.79 8.31
CA LEU A 204 0.47 6.98 9.40
C LEU A 204 0.25 7.86 10.65
N PHE A 205 -0.90 7.67 11.29
CA PHE A 205 -1.24 8.18 12.61
C PHE A 205 -1.41 6.99 13.55
N GLU A 206 -0.62 6.94 14.59
CA GLU A 206 -0.79 6.00 15.70
C GLU A 206 -1.60 6.69 16.79
N LEU A 207 -2.78 6.15 17.08
CA LEU A 207 -3.76 6.74 17.98
C LEU A 207 -3.96 5.79 19.17
N PRO A 208 -3.67 6.23 20.41
CA PRO A 208 -3.73 5.37 21.58
C PRO A 208 -5.17 4.98 21.91
N ALA A 209 -5.33 3.81 22.53
CA ALA A 209 -6.60 3.40 23.13
C ALA A 209 -7.12 4.46 24.11
N LYS A 210 -8.44 4.67 24.12
CA LYS A 210 -9.12 5.57 25.07
C LYS A 210 -10.21 4.79 25.79
N ALA A 211 -9.95 4.42 27.05
CA ALA A 211 -10.91 3.72 27.86
C ALA A 211 -12.06 4.63 28.31
N GLY A 212 -13.26 4.08 28.42
CA GLY A 212 -14.43 4.76 29.01
C GLY A 212 -15.11 5.80 28.12
N VAL A 213 -14.75 5.88 26.83
CA VAL A 213 -15.42 6.74 25.84
C VAL A 213 -16.31 5.90 24.93
N SER A 214 -17.41 6.48 24.46
CA SER A 214 -18.26 5.81 23.48
C SER A 214 -17.57 5.72 22.10
N ALA A 215 -17.96 4.74 21.27
CA ALA A 215 -17.47 4.61 19.90
C ALA A 215 -17.65 5.91 19.08
N GLN A 216 -18.75 6.63 19.30
CA GLN A 216 -19.03 7.90 18.64
C GLN A 216 -18.04 9.00 19.05
N GLU A 217 -17.75 9.09 20.34
CA GLU A 217 -16.80 10.06 20.89
C GLU A 217 -15.37 9.73 20.49
N LEU A 218 -14.97 8.45 20.54
CA LEU A 218 -13.67 7.96 20.09
C LEU A 218 -13.44 8.33 18.61
N ALA A 219 -14.42 8.00 17.75
CA ALA A 219 -14.35 8.29 16.33
C ALA A 219 -14.25 9.79 16.02
N GLN A 220 -14.99 10.63 16.78
CA GLN A 220 -14.91 12.07 16.63
C GLN A 220 -13.54 12.61 17.06
N ASN A 221 -13.04 12.17 18.23
CA ASN A 221 -11.74 12.57 18.75
C ASN A 221 -10.60 12.25 17.76
N PHE A 222 -10.60 11.04 17.19
CA PHE A 222 -9.58 10.63 16.22
C PHE A 222 -9.72 11.39 14.89
N ALA A 223 -10.94 11.66 14.44
CA ALA A 223 -11.18 12.47 13.26
C ALA A 223 -10.62 13.89 13.40
N ASP A 224 -10.85 14.51 14.56
CA ASP A 224 -10.38 15.86 14.85
C ASP A 224 -8.86 15.90 15.00
N GLU A 225 -8.26 14.89 15.64
CA GLU A 225 -6.80 14.76 15.77
C GLU A 225 -6.13 14.60 14.40
N VAL A 226 -6.66 13.73 13.52
CA VAL A 226 -6.15 13.56 12.15
C VAL A 226 -6.29 14.85 11.36
N LYS A 227 -7.46 15.50 11.40
CA LYS A 227 -7.68 16.79 10.72
C LYS A 227 -6.71 17.89 11.14
N GLN A 228 -6.40 17.92 12.43
CA GLN A 228 -5.50 18.94 12.99
C GLN A 228 -4.05 18.72 12.58
N LYS A 229 -3.64 17.46 12.43
CA LYS A 229 -2.23 17.10 12.16
C LYS A 229 -1.92 16.90 10.69
N ILE A 230 -2.93 16.62 9.85
CA ILE A 230 -2.70 16.27 8.46
C ILE A 230 -2.36 17.48 7.60
N VAL A 231 -1.32 17.35 6.77
CA VAL A 231 -1.03 18.28 5.68
C VAL A 231 -1.50 17.67 4.37
N THR A 232 -2.33 18.38 3.63
CA THR A 232 -2.90 17.96 2.34
C THR A 232 -2.52 18.94 1.23
N GLY A 233 -2.46 18.44 0.00
CA GLY A 233 -2.20 19.23 -1.20
C GLY A 233 -3.41 19.33 -2.13
N SER A 234 -3.30 20.19 -3.13
CA SER A 234 -4.29 20.37 -4.19
C SER A 234 -3.81 19.81 -5.52
N ASN A 235 -4.72 19.26 -6.31
CA ASN A 235 -4.51 18.92 -7.71
C ASN A 235 -5.86 18.91 -8.45
N MET A 236 -5.88 18.44 -9.72
CA MET A 236 -7.08 18.39 -10.54
C MET A 236 -8.26 17.59 -9.95
N ARG A 237 -8.00 16.69 -8.97
CA ARG A 237 -9.02 15.83 -8.35
C ARG A 237 -9.68 16.42 -7.12
N GLY A 238 -9.06 17.40 -6.48
CA GLY A 238 -9.59 18.07 -5.31
C GLY A 238 -8.58 19.03 -4.69
N ASN A 239 -9.08 19.99 -3.93
CA ASN A 239 -8.24 20.95 -3.21
C ASN A 239 -7.80 20.41 -1.84
N ALA A 240 -6.86 21.08 -1.21
CA ALA A 240 -6.30 20.71 0.09
C ALA A 240 -7.35 20.74 1.21
N GLU A 241 -8.21 21.76 1.23
CA GLU A 241 -9.26 21.91 2.25
C GLU A 241 -10.26 20.76 2.21
N TYR A 242 -10.73 20.39 1.01
CA TYR A 242 -11.62 19.24 0.81
C TYR A 242 -10.97 17.93 1.28
N ARG A 243 -9.70 17.71 0.97
CA ARG A 243 -8.98 16.52 1.44
C ARG A 243 -8.77 16.48 2.95
N CYS A 244 -8.48 17.63 3.57
CA CYS A 244 -8.42 17.73 5.02
C CYS A 244 -9.77 17.39 5.66
N HIS A 245 -10.88 17.91 5.10
CA HIS A 245 -12.22 17.54 5.53
C HIS A 245 -12.48 16.03 5.38
N LEU A 246 -12.18 15.48 4.20
CA LEU A 246 -12.32 14.05 3.93
C LEU A 246 -11.48 13.17 4.87
N ALA A 247 -10.27 13.58 5.23
CA ALA A 247 -9.42 12.83 6.15
C ALA A 247 -10.13 12.61 7.49
N GLY A 248 -10.77 13.65 8.05
CA GLY A 248 -11.57 13.50 9.26
C GLY A 248 -12.81 12.61 9.06
N VAL A 249 -13.54 12.81 7.95
CA VAL A 249 -14.75 12.01 7.65
C VAL A 249 -14.41 10.54 7.50
N LEU A 250 -13.35 10.20 6.75
CA LEU A 250 -12.96 8.81 6.51
C LEU A 250 -12.40 8.18 7.80
N THR A 251 -11.60 8.90 8.59
CA THR A 251 -11.15 8.42 9.90
C THR A 251 -12.33 8.09 10.79
N LYS A 252 -13.30 9.00 10.92
CA LYS A 252 -14.51 8.77 11.74
C LYS A 252 -15.27 7.52 11.30
N ARG A 253 -15.49 7.36 9.98
CA ARG A 253 -16.20 6.20 9.44
C ARG A 253 -15.43 4.90 9.70
N ALA A 254 -14.11 4.91 9.52
CA ALA A 254 -13.28 3.73 9.75
C ALA A 254 -13.33 3.28 11.22
N VAL A 255 -13.21 4.21 12.16
CA VAL A 255 -13.28 3.89 13.59
C VAL A 255 -14.66 3.34 13.96
N LEU A 256 -15.75 3.98 13.52
CA LEU A 256 -17.10 3.50 13.79
C LEU A 256 -17.36 2.09 13.24
N GLU A 257 -16.86 1.80 12.05
CA GLU A 257 -16.99 0.48 11.45
C GLU A 257 -16.23 -0.59 12.25
N LEU A 258 -14.99 -0.30 12.65
CA LEU A 258 -14.17 -1.22 13.43
C LEU A 258 -14.75 -1.46 14.82
N GLU A 259 -15.24 -0.43 15.51
CA GLU A 259 -15.91 -0.58 16.81
C GLU A 259 -17.21 -1.40 16.69
N ALA A 260 -17.97 -1.23 15.59
CA ALA A 260 -19.20 -2.00 15.37
C ALA A 260 -18.91 -3.49 15.15
N ARG A 261 -17.81 -3.85 14.46
CA ARG A 261 -17.39 -5.24 14.26
C ARG A 261 -17.01 -5.89 15.60
N THR A 262 -16.17 -5.22 16.38
CA THR A 262 -15.77 -5.72 17.71
C THR A 262 -16.98 -5.98 18.62
N ALA A 263 -17.95 -5.08 18.66
CA ALA A 263 -19.15 -5.27 19.44
C ALA A 263 -20.06 -6.43 18.97
N GLN A 264 -19.94 -6.85 17.70
CA GLN A 264 -20.68 -8.01 17.17
C GLN A 264 -20.00 -9.33 17.53
N GLU A 265 -18.69 -9.35 17.69
CA GLU A 265 -17.92 -10.54 18.07
C GLU A 265 -18.02 -10.85 19.58
N GLU A 266 -18.28 -9.82 20.41
CA GLU A 266 -18.46 -9.95 21.86
C GLU A 266 -19.87 -10.44 22.26
N ASN A 267 -20.86 -10.47 21.34
CA ASN A 267 -22.24 -10.91 21.55
C ASN A 267 -22.52 -12.28 20.94
#